data_bcd0f0d9017623d7f27312e7b19f1cd7
#
_entry.id   bcd0f0d9017623d7f27312e7b19f1cd7
#
_cell.length_a   1.000
_cell.length_b   1.000
_cell.length_c   1.000
_cell.angle_alpha   90.00
_cell.angle_beta   90.00
_cell.angle_gamma   90.00
#
_symmetry.space_group_name_H-M   'P 1'
#
loop_
_entity.id
_entity.type
_entity.pdbx_description
1 polymer ?
#
loop_
_entity_poly.entity_id
_entity_poly.type
_entity_poly.pdbx_seq_one_letter_code
_entity_poly.pdbx_strand_id
1 'polypeptide(L)'
;MKEQTFSKSQEGKASTIRKTFSRETCVQMTIFADPAIVWALLTRASDFPRWNSTVTSVKGAIKAGETIELKSKLDEKRTFKLKIKEFIPEKRLVWGDSQGSRVYTIDKGVGGGIIFTMSEKIGGPLFPLFARYIPPFDDSFQRFAADLKKEAESIQKAKE
;
A
#
# COMPACT_ATOMS: atom_id res chain seq x y z
N MET A 1 -13.08 -11.89 19.90
CA MET A 1 -12.35 -11.67 18.64
C MET A 1 -10.88 -11.46 19.03
N LYS A 2 -10.01 -12.41 18.72
CA LYS A 2 -8.57 -12.22 18.97
C LYS A 2 -8.05 -11.29 17.88
N GLU A 3 -7.73 -10.05 18.23
CA GLU A 3 -6.89 -9.21 17.40
C GLU A 3 -5.58 -9.97 17.16
N GLN A 4 -5.38 -10.40 15.93
CA GLN A 4 -4.06 -10.88 15.54
C GLN A 4 -3.18 -9.65 15.47
N THR A 5 -2.51 -9.38 16.58
CA THR A 5 -1.46 -8.39 16.64
C THR A 5 -0.39 -8.86 15.65
N PHE A 6 -0.22 -8.16 14.54
CA PHE A 6 1.01 -8.26 13.79
C PHE A 6 2.13 -8.01 14.79
N SER A 7 2.93 -9.02 15.04
CA SER A 7 4.19 -8.85 15.76
C SER A 7 4.86 -7.61 15.20
N LYS A 8 5.33 -6.68 16.06
CA LYS A 8 6.01 -5.46 15.66
C LYS A 8 6.89 -5.76 14.45
N SER A 9 6.39 -5.43 13.26
CA SER A 9 7.13 -5.64 12.04
C SER A 9 8.39 -4.78 12.11
N GLN A 10 9.53 -5.38 11.80
CA GLN A 10 10.77 -4.63 11.71
C GLN A 10 10.58 -3.49 10.70
N GLU A 11 11.10 -2.32 11.03
CA GLU A 11 11.06 -1.13 10.19
C GLU A 11 11.41 -1.46 8.74
N GLY A 12 10.46 -1.19 7.83
CA GLY A 12 10.64 -1.41 6.39
C GLY A 12 10.66 -2.85 5.93
N LYS A 13 10.41 -3.82 6.82
CA LYS A 13 10.33 -5.25 6.47
C LYS A 13 8.89 -5.68 6.35
N ALA A 14 8.56 -6.37 5.26
CA ALA A 14 7.24 -6.94 5.08
C ALA A 14 7.12 -8.28 5.76
N SER A 15 5.93 -8.58 6.27
CA SER A 15 5.58 -9.89 6.82
C SER A 15 4.25 -10.36 6.22
N THR A 16 4.09 -11.68 6.07
CA THR A 16 2.89 -12.27 5.51
C THR A 16 2.33 -13.33 6.45
N ILE A 17 1.02 -13.22 6.73
CA ILE A 17 0.27 -14.24 7.46
C ILE A 17 -0.52 -15.04 6.45
N ARG A 18 -0.28 -16.37 6.43
CA ARG A 18 -0.92 -17.30 5.51
C ARG A 18 -1.96 -18.12 6.25
N LYS A 19 -3.18 -18.11 5.73
CA LYS A 19 -4.29 -18.95 6.19
C LYS A 19 -4.84 -19.75 5.02
N THR A 20 -5.70 -20.73 5.30
CA THR A 20 -6.30 -21.58 4.26
C THR A 20 -7.04 -20.77 3.20
N PHE A 21 -7.84 -19.78 3.63
CA PHE A 21 -8.70 -19.01 2.74
C PHE A 21 -8.26 -17.56 2.58
N SER A 22 -7.09 -17.19 3.09
CA SER A 22 -6.62 -15.81 2.99
C SER A 22 -5.11 -15.71 3.17
N ARG A 23 -4.58 -14.58 2.70
CA ARG A 23 -3.20 -14.17 2.92
C ARG A 23 -3.18 -12.67 3.15
N GLU A 24 -2.42 -12.22 4.14
CA GLU A 24 -2.28 -10.81 4.45
C GLU A 24 -0.81 -10.44 4.58
N THR A 25 -0.40 -9.44 3.79
CA THR A 25 0.97 -8.89 3.82
C THR A 25 0.92 -7.49 4.38
N CYS A 26 1.88 -7.15 5.23
CA CYS A 26 1.97 -5.84 5.87
C CYS A 26 3.40 -5.34 5.93
N VAL A 27 3.58 -4.04 5.74
CA VAL A 27 4.85 -3.33 5.95
C VAL A 27 4.59 -2.04 6.69
N GLN A 28 5.51 -1.67 7.57
CA GLN A 28 5.47 -0.43 8.33
C GLN A 28 6.79 0.33 8.15
N MET A 29 6.69 1.64 7.97
CA MET A 29 7.84 2.50 7.71
C MET A 29 7.68 3.84 8.42
N THR A 30 8.72 4.28 9.14
CA THR A 30 8.78 5.64 9.67
C THR A 30 9.28 6.58 8.58
N ILE A 31 8.55 7.65 8.33
CA ILE A 31 8.88 8.64 7.30
C ILE A 31 8.95 10.03 7.95
N PHE A 32 10.06 10.73 7.76
CA PHE A 32 10.27 12.07 8.30
C PHE A 32 9.86 13.12 7.27
N ALA A 33 8.57 13.19 7.05
CA ALA A 33 7.94 14.14 6.14
C ALA A 33 6.55 14.52 6.65
N ASP A 34 6.05 15.67 6.20
CA ASP A 34 4.72 16.12 6.48
C ASP A 34 3.68 15.11 5.95
N PRO A 35 2.63 14.77 6.72
CA PRO A 35 1.55 13.88 6.25
C PRO A 35 0.95 14.31 4.91
N ALA A 36 0.86 15.61 4.65
CA ALA A 36 0.34 16.13 3.38
C ALA A 36 1.20 15.73 2.19
N ILE A 37 2.52 15.63 2.36
CA ILE A 37 3.44 15.18 1.31
C ILE A 37 3.20 13.71 0.99
N VAL A 38 3.14 12.87 2.02
CA VAL A 38 2.89 11.43 1.87
C VAL A 38 1.52 11.20 1.23
N TRP A 39 0.50 11.93 1.68
CA TRP A 39 -0.85 11.83 1.14
C TRP A 39 -0.91 12.22 -0.34
N ALA A 40 -0.22 13.31 -0.71
CA ALA A 40 -0.17 13.73 -2.10
C ALA A 40 0.47 12.68 -3.01
N LEU A 41 1.53 12.03 -2.56
CA LEU A 41 2.17 10.93 -3.30
C LEU A 41 1.23 9.74 -3.48
N LEU A 42 0.49 9.38 -2.44
CA LEU A 42 -0.44 8.25 -2.47
C LEU A 42 -1.70 8.51 -3.30
N THR A 43 -2.06 9.75 -3.58
CA THR A 43 -3.34 10.10 -4.21
C THR A 43 -3.22 10.72 -5.59
N ARG A 44 -2.01 10.99 -6.09
CA ARG A 44 -1.79 11.46 -7.46
C ARG A 44 -1.52 10.27 -8.38
N ALA A 45 -2.58 9.77 -9.00
CA ALA A 45 -2.55 8.54 -9.79
C ALA A 45 -1.48 8.57 -10.90
N SER A 46 -1.46 9.61 -11.71
CA SER A 46 -0.54 9.71 -12.86
C SER A 46 0.93 9.84 -12.49
N ASP A 47 1.24 10.23 -11.26
CA ASP A 47 2.61 10.43 -10.78
C ASP A 47 3.26 9.16 -10.20
N PHE A 48 2.48 8.12 -9.92
CA PHE A 48 2.96 6.90 -9.27
C PHE A 48 4.20 6.29 -9.95
N PRO A 49 4.23 6.09 -11.27
CA PRO A 49 5.38 5.44 -11.91
C PRO A 49 6.68 6.22 -11.78
N ARG A 50 6.60 7.54 -11.58
CA ARG A 50 7.78 8.40 -11.43
C ARG A 50 8.58 8.06 -10.18
N TRP A 51 7.89 7.80 -9.07
CA TRP A 51 8.55 7.62 -7.78
C TRP A 51 8.45 6.20 -7.22
N ASN A 52 7.56 5.36 -7.73
CA ASN A 52 7.35 4.02 -7.19
C ASN A 52 7.69 2.92 -8.21
N SER A 53 8.71 2.13 -7.90
CA SER A 53 9.22 1.08 -8.78
C SER A 53 8.29 -0.14 -8.89
N THR A 54 7.30 -0.26 -8.00
CA THR A 54 6.37 -1.41 -7.99
C THR A 54 5.14 -1.21 -8.85
N VAL A 55 4.87 0.02 -9.28
CA VAL A 55 3.66 0.39 -10.03
C VAL A 55 4.03 0.85 -11.43
N THR A 56 3.45 0.21 -12.43
CA THR A 56 3.68 0.57 -13.84
C THR A 56 2.76 1.73 -14.28
N SER A 57 1.50 1.71 -13.88
CA SER A 57 0.55 2.78 -14.17
C SER A 57 -0.65 2.76 -13.23
N VAL A 58 -1.21 3.93 -12.99
CA VAL A 58 -2.51 4.10 -12.34
C VAL A 58 -3.32 5.09 -13.18
N LYS A 59 -4.46 4.64 -13.67
CA LYS A 59 -5.41 5.47 -14.44
C LYS A 59 -6.66 5.72 -13.62
N GLY A 60 -7.19 6.94 -13.73
CA GLY A 60 -8.39 7.36 -13.01
C GLY A 60 -8.06 8.29 -11.84
N ALA A 61 -9.10 8.76 -11.15
CA ALA A 61 -8.94 9.66 -10.02
C ALA A 61 -8.98 8.87 -8.70
N ILE A 62 -7.97 9.06 -7.86
CA ILE A 62 -7.97 8.47 -6.51
C ILE A 62 -8.79 9.37 -5.61
N LYS A 63 -10.10 9.11 -5.57
CA LYS A 63 -11.10 9.82 -4.77
C LYS A 63 -12.16 8.84 -4.30
N ALA A 64 -12.87 9.20 -3.22
CA ALA A 64 -13.91 8.35 -2.65
C ALA A 64 -14.94 7.89 -3.70
N GLY A 65 -15.19 6.59 -3.77
CA GLY A 65 -16.16 5.99 -4.66
C GLY A 65 -15.74 5.80 -6.12
N GLU A 66 -14.61 6.37 -6.53
CA GLU A 66 -14.08 6.22 -7.88
C GLU A 66 -13.42 4.86 -8.09
N THR A 67 -13.33 4.45 -9.36
CA THR A 67 -12.62 3.24 -9.78
C THR A 67 -11.35 3.63 -10.51
N ILE A 68 -10.25 2.97 -10.16
CA ILE A 68 -8.96 3.14 -10.83
C ILE A 68 -8.56 1.87 -11.57
N GLU A 69 -7.68 2.01 -12.55
CA GLU A 69 -7.05 0.90 -13.26
C GLU A 69 -5.55 0.91 -12.93
N LEU A 70 -5.08 -0.15 -12.30
CA LEU A 70 -3.71 -0.27 -11.84
C LEU A 70 -2.99 -1.41 -12.53
N LYS A 71 -1.76 -1.13 -12.98
CA LYS A 71 -0.80 -2.13 -13.45
C LYS A 71 0.38 -2.19 -12.50
N SER A 72 0.74 -3.40 -12.10
CA SER A 72 1.84 -3.67 -11.17
C SER A 72 2.99 -4.39 -11.86
N LYS A 73 4.19 -4.19 -11.34
CA LYS A 73 5.38 -4.96 -11.77
C LYS A 73 5.26 -6.45 -11.47
N LEU A 74 4.45 -6.84 -10.49
CA LEU A 74 4.22 -8.25 -10.15
C LEU A 74 3.46 -9.00 -11.23
N ASP A 75 2.61 -8.32 -11.99
CA ASP A 75 1.85 -8.90 -13.10
C ASP A 75 1.55 -7.83 -14.15
N GLU A 76 2.52 -7.57 -15.00
CA GLU A 76 2.46 -6.49 -16.00
C GLU A 76 1.41 -6.72 -17.09
N LYS A 77 0.96 -7.95 -17.27
CA LYS A 77 -0.04 -8.32 -18.29
C LYS A 77 -1.48 -8.03 -17.82
N ARG A 78 -1.68 -7.92 -16.51
CA ARG A 78 -3.00 -7.74 -15.93
C ARG A 78 -3.25 -6.29 -15.53
N THR A 79 -4.44 -5.79 -15.88
CA THR A 79 -4.95 -4.52 -15.36
C THR A 79 -5.96 -4.81 -14.27
N PHE A 80 -5.72 -4.27 -13.07
CA PHE A 80 -6.61 -4.41 -11.94
C PHE A 80 -7.57 -3.23 -11.89
N LYS A 81 -8.87 -3.51 -11.87
CA LYS A 81 -9.89 -2.50 -11.61
C LYS A 81 -10.19 -2.49 -10.12
N LEU A 82 -9.89 -1.38 -9.48
CA LEU A 82 -9.96 -1.25 -8.03
C LEU A 82 -10.86 -0.07 -7.66
N LYS A 83 -11.77 -0.30 -6.72
CA LYS A 83 -12.62 0.75 -6.20
C LYS A 83 -11.97 1.41 -4.98
N ILE A 84 -12.05 2.74 -4.92
CA ILE A 84 -11.64 3.49 -3.74
C ILE A 84 -12.74 3.37 -2.70
N LYS A 85 -12.49 2.56 -1.67
CA LYS A 85 -13.48 2.20 -0.64
C LYS A 85 -13.50 3.16 0.53
N GLU A 86 -12.33 3.69 0.91
CA GLU A 86 -12.18 4.69 1.97
C GLU A 86 -11.18 5.74 1.53
N PHE A 87 -11.47 6.98 1.86
CA PHE A 87 -10.64 8.13 1.52
C PHE A 87 -10.74 9.16 2.65
N ILE A 88 -9.84 9.06 3.62
CA ILE A 88 -9.76 9.98 4.76
C ILE A 88 -8.44 10.74 4.63
N PRO A 89 -8.48 12.01 4.19
CA PRO A 89 -7.27 12.79 3.88
C PRO A 89 -6.23 12.75 5.00
N GLU A 90 -5.00 12.45 4.60
CA GLU A 90 -3.82 12.37 5.45
C GLU A 90 -3.86 11.28 6.53
N LYS A 91 -4.85 10.37 6.47
CA LYS A 91 -5.01 9.30 7.47
C LYS A 91 -5.17 7.91 6.89
N ARG A 92 -6.11 7.73 5.95
CA ARG A 92 -6.45 6.39 5.51
C ARG A 92 -6.97 6.35 4.08
N LEU A 93 -6.39 5.46 3.28
CA LEU A 93 -6.80 5.17 1.92
C LEU A 93 -6.98 3.67 1.78
N VAL A 94 -8.13 3.24 1.26
CA VAL A 94 -8.40 1.82 0.99
C VAL A 94 -8.90 1.69 -0.42
N TRP A 95 -8.30 0.75 -1.17
CA TRP A 95 -8.83 0.34 -2.45
C TRP A 95 -8.81 -1.18 -2.60
N GLY A 96 -9.66 -1.69 -3.47
CA GLY A 96 -9.71 -3.12 -3.70
C GLY A 96 -10.84 -3.54 -4.62
N ASP A 97 -10.99 -4.85 -4.72
CA ASP A 97 -12.04 -5.52 -5.49
C ASP A 97 -12.71 -6.59 -4.62
N SER A 98 -13.45 -7.51 -5.26
CA SER A 98 -14.12 -8.59 -4.55
C SER A 98 -13.18 -9.63 -3.92
N GLN A 99 -11.92 -9.67 -4.35
CA GLN A 99 -10.94 -10.65 -3.88
C GLN A 99 -10.04 -10.14 -2.77
N GLY A 100 -9.87 -8.83 -2.67
CA GLY A 100 -9.00 -8.27 -1.66
C GLY A 100 -9.01 -6.77 -1.58
N SER A 101 -8.38 -6.25 -0.54
CA SER A 101 -8.25 -4.82 -0.30
C SER A 101 -6.86 -4.48 0.18
N ARG A 102 -6.37 -3.33 -0.30
CA ARG A 102 -5.13 -2.71 0.15
C ARG A 102 -5.45 -1.49 1.00
N VAL A 103 -4.81 -1.41 2.16
CA VAL A 103 -5.01 -0.35 3.14
C VAL A 103 -3.71 0.41 3.32
N TYR A 104 -3.79 1.73 3.22
CA TYR A 104 -2.69 2.65 3.55
C TYR A 104 -3.12 3.49 4.73
N THR A 105 -2.28 3.57 5.77
CA THR A 105 -2.52 4.44 6.92
C THR A 105 -1.33 5.33 7.20
N ILE A 106 -1.62 6.53 7.69
CA ILE A 106 -0.64 7.52 8.13
C ILE A 106 -0.99 7.88 9.57
N ASP A 107 -0.08 7.56 10.48
CA ASP A 107 -0.23 7.84 11.90
C ASP A 107 0.91 8.73 12.40
N LYS A 108 0.70 9.41 13.53
CA LYS A 108 1.76 10.19 14.16
C LYS A 108 2.85 9.25 14.69
N GLY A 109 4.09 9.56 14.36
CA GLY A 109 5.26 8.87 14.89
C GLY A 109 5.93 9.64 16.02
N VAL A 110 6.91 9.00 16.63
CA VAL A 110 7.78 9.63 17.63
C VAL A 110 8.85 10.45 16.90
N GLY A 111 9.23 11.60 17.45
CA GLY A 111 10.32 12.41 16.89
C GLY A 111 9.95 13.26 15.69
N GLY A 112 8.67 13.59 15.50
CA GLY A 112 8.19 14.47 14.42
C GLY A 112 7.97 13.80 13.08
N GLY A 113 8.19 12.48 12.98
CA GLY A 113 7.87 11.69 11.79
C GLY A 113 6.45 11.17 11.79
N ILE A 114 6.09 10.51 10.69
CA ILE A 114 4.86 9.74 10.59
C ILE A 114 5.16 8.26 10.51
N ILE A 115 4.19 7.43 10.87
CA ILE A 115 4.25 5.99 10.67
C ILE A 115 3.32 5.64 9.51
N PHE A 116 3.93 5.21 8.41
CA PHE A 116 3.21 4.70 7.24
C PHE A 116 3.04 3.20 7.37
N THR A 117 1.81 2.71 7.17
CA THR A 117 1.52 1.29 7.14
C THR A 117 0.77 0.94 5.86
N MET A 118 1.22 -0.08 5.17
CA MET A 118 0.54 -0.64 4.01
C MET A 118 0.27 -2.12 4.26
N SER A 119 -0.98 -2.53 4.07
CA SER A 119 -1.36 -3.93 4.18
C SER A 119 -2.29 -4.33 3.03
N GLU A 120 -2.26 -5.60 2.66
CA GLU A 120 -3.18 -6.15 1.68
C GLU A 120 -3.62 -7.53 2.11
N LYS A 121 -4.93 -7.71 2.18
CA LYS A 121 -5.55 -8.99 2.45
C LYS A 121 -6.26 -9.47 1.20
N ILE A 122 -5.91 -10.67 0.76
CA ILE A 122 -6.55 -11.37 -0.36
C ILE A 122 -7.10 -12.70 0.14
N GLY A 123 -8.23 -13.11 -0.41
CA GLY A 123 -8.84 -14.36 0.00
C GLY A 123 -10.24 -14.55 -0.54
N GLY A 124 -10.87 -15.60 -0.06
CA GLY A 124 -12.22 -16.00 -0.42
C GLY A 124 -12.37 -17.51 -0.43
N PRO A 125 -13.60 -18.04 -0.66
CA PRO A 125 -13.86 -19.48 -0.64
C PRO A 125 -13.00 -20.28 -1.62
N LEU A 126 -12.64 -19.69 -2.76
CA LEU A 126 -11.84 -20.35 -3.80
C LEU A 126 -10.35 -20.05 -3.70
N PHE A 127 -9.93 -19.29 -2.70
CA PHE A 127 -8.53 -18.88 -2.53
C PHE A 127 -7.54 -20.06 -2.53
N PRO A 128 -7.80 -21.21 -1.88
CA PRO A 128 -6.87 -22.33 -1.90
C PRO A 128 -6.54 -22.84 -3.32
N LEU A 129 -7.44 -22.64 -4.29
CA LEU A 129 -7.24 -23.04 -5.67
C LEU A 129 -6.29 -22.11 -6.44
N PHE A 130 -6.20 -20.84 -6.01
CA PHE A 130 -5.41 -19.80 -6.71
C PHE A 130 -4.12 -19.43 -5.99
N ALA A 131 -4.02 -19.72 -4.70
CA ALA A 131 -2.94 -19.22 -3.85
C ALA A 131 -1.54 -19.46 -4.43
N ARG A 132 -1.31 -20.63 -5.01
CA ARG A 132 -0.03 -21.01 -5.61
C ARG A 132 0.36 -20.19 -6.84
N TYR A 133 -0.62 -19.56 -7.51
CA TYR A 133 -0.38 -18.74 -8.71
C TYR A 133 -0.16 -17.27 -8.38
N ILE A 134 -0.36 -16.88 -7.13
CA ILE A 134 -0.19 -15.49 -6.68
C ILE A 134 1.20 -15.36 -6.06
N PRO A 135 2.08 -14.51 -6.64
CA PRO A 135 3.43 -14.35 -6.09
C PRO A 135 3.41 -13.75 -4.69
N PRO A 136 4.46 -13.99 -3.88
CA PRO A 136 4.61 -13.30 -2.60
C PRO A 136 4.72 -11.80 -2.80
N PHE A 137 4.13 -11.01 -1.90
CA PHE A 137 4.13 -9.55 -1.97
C PHE A 137 5.23 -8.90 -1.13
N ASP A 138 5.95 -9.65 -0.33
CA ASP A 138 6.90 -9.13 0.65
C ASP A 138 7.92 -8.18 0.05
N ASP A 139 8.61 -8.59 -1.02
CA ASP A 139 9.61 -7.76 -1.70
C ASP A 139 8.99 -6.50 -2.30
N SER A 140 7.86 -6.63 -2.98
CA SER A 140 7.13 -5.51 -3.57
C SER A 140 6.69 -4.49 -2.51
N PHE A 141 6.21 -4.96 -1.37
CA PHE A 141 5.80 -4.09 -0.25
C PHE A 141 6.98 -3.35 0.35
N GLN A 142 8.11 -4.03 0.52
CA GLN A 142 9.33 -3.39 1.03
C GLN A 142 9.83 -2.30 0.08
N ARG A 143 9.80 -2.55 -1.22
CA ARG A 143 10.18 -1.56 -2.25
C ARG A 143 9.22 -0.39 -2.28
N PHE A 144 7.91 -0.64 -2.21
CA PHE A 144 6.92 0.42 -2.18
C PHE A 144 7.16 1.39 -1.02
N ALA A 145 7.32 0.85 0.18
CA ALA A 145 7.55 1.64 1.38
C ALA A 145 8.89 2.42 1.32
N ALA A 146 9.94 1.78 0.83
CA ALA A 146 11.24 2.41 0.68
C ALA A 146 11.22 3.56 -0.35
N ASP A 147 10.54 3.36 -1.48
CA ASP A 147 10.38 4.38 -2.51
C ASP A 147 9.58 5.59 -1.99
N LEU A 148 8.49 5.31 -1.25
CA LEU A 148 7.67 6.36 -0.65
C LEU A 148 8.48 7.19 0.35
N LYS A 149 9.21 6.54 1.23
CA LYS A 149 10.09 7.19 2.21
C LYS A 149 11.11 8.09 1.53
N LYS A 150 11.82 7.56 0.55
CA LYS A 150 12.85 8.30 -0.20
C LYS A 150 12.28 9.54 -0.87
N GLU A 151 11.18 9.41 -1.58
CA GLU A 151 10.55 10.52 -2.29
C GLU A 151 9.97 11.56 -1.33
N ALA A 152 9.22 11.13 -0.32
CA ALA A 152 8.61 12.04 0.64
C ALA A 152 9.66 12.85 1.42
N GLU A 153 10.73 12.20 1.88
CA GLU A 153 11.80 12.87 2.61
C GLU A 153 12.60 13.81 1.71
N SER A 154 12.77 13.46 0.44
CA SER A 154 13.40 14.35 -0.56
C SER A 154 12.59 15.62 -0.77
N ILE A 155 11.26 15.51 -0.90
CA ILE A 155 10.37 16.67 -1.03
C ILE A 155 10.40 17.51 0.25
N GLN A 156 10.39 16.89 1.41
CA GLN A 156 10.45 17.58 2.70
C GLN A 156 11.72 18.41 2.82
N LYS A 157 12.87 17.85 2.47
CA LYS A 157 14.16 18.57 2.50
C LYS A 157 14.19 19.78 1.56
N ALA A 158 13.57 19.67 0.39
CA ALA A 158 13.50 20.77 -0.57
C ALA A 158 12.66 21.95 -0.08
N LYS A 159 11.76 21.73 0.91
CA LYS A 159 10.94 22.79 1.52
C LYS A 159 11.57 23.46 2.73
N GLU A 160 12.64 22.87 3.27
CA GLU A 160 13.36 23.39 4.43
C GLU A 160 14.37 24.49 4.08
#